data_0066b96d5b8250a2f6b11046efb27e2b
#
_entry.id   0066b96d5b8250a2f6b11046efb27e2b
#
_cell.length_a   1.000
_cell.length_b   1.000
_cell.length_c   1.000
_cell.angle_alpha   90.00
_cell.angle_beta   90.00
_cell.angle_gamma   90.00
#
_symmetry.space_group_name_H-M   'P 1'
#
loop_
_entity.id
_entity.type
_entity.pdbx_description
1 polymer ?
#
loop_
_entity_poly.entity_id
_entity_poly.type
_entity_poly.pdbx_seq_one_letter_code
_entity_poly.pdbx_strand_id
1 'polypeptide(L)'
;MFKIVLVGRPNVGKSTLFNRLVRSDKAIVNNQPGVTRDRKYGQGSLVDLKFTLVDTAGIDVSFKANTKDESKTQTLLAIDESDIIILVIDGRVGVLPVEEIFAKSLIKTNKSVIILVNKSEGSAGLAGLSDSASLGFDNVIPFSAEHGDGLSDLYDSLKEKIEFEKNKIYENIDLNTCLLYTSDAADERL
;
A
#
# COMPACT_ATOMS: atom_id res chain seq x y z
N MET A 1 -2.43 12.28 -8.42
CA MET A 1 -2.86 12.00 -7.04
C MET A 1 -2.35 10.62 -6.69
N PHE A 2 -1.63 10.45 -5.58
CA PHE A 2 -1.05 9.16 -5.21
C PHE A 2 -2.10 8.11 -4.92
N LYS A 3 -1.85 6.89 -5.39
CA LYS A 3 -2.68 5.72 -5.13
C LYS A 3 -2.04 4.86 -4.05
N ILE A 4 -2.78 4.59 -3.00
CA ILE A 4 -2.39 3.74 -1.88
C ILE A 4 -3.26 2.51 -1.87
N VAL A 5 -2.67 1.32 -1.87
CA VAL A 5 -3.40 0.05 -1.79
C VAL A 5 -3.29 -0.56 -0.40
N LEU A 6 -4.42 -1.03 0.14
CA LEU A 6 -4.46 -1.82 1.37
C LEU A 6 -4.43 -3.30 1.02
N VAL A 7 -3.45 -4.01 1.53
CA VAL A 7 -3.29 -5.46 1.36
C VAL A 7 -3.15 -6.16 2.71
N GLY A 8 -3.46 -7.43 2.78
CA GLY A 8 -3.39 -8.23 4.00
C GLY A 8 -4.49 -9.28 4.04
N ARG A 9 -4.43 -10.19 5.02
CA ARG A 9 -5.42 -11.26 5.18
C ARG A 9 -6.84 -10.73 5.44
N PRO A 10 -7.88 -11.55 5.25
CA PRO A 10 -9.23 -11.25 5.74
C PRO A 10 -9.21 -10.96 7.26
N ASN A 11 -10.08 -10.08 7.69
CA ASN A 11 -10.32 -9.75 9.11
C ASN A 11 -9.14 -9.08 9.87
N VAL A 12 -8.05 -8.70 9.20
CA VAL A 12 -6.97 -7.93 9.84
C VAL A 12 -7.34 -6.46 10.09
N GLY A 13 -8.48 -5.99 9.55
CA GLY A 13 -9.00 -4.64 9.79
C GLY A 13 -8.81 -3.66 8.61
N LYS A 14 -8.54 -4.14 7.39
CA LYS A 14 -8.40 -3.29 6.19
C LYS A 14 -9.60 -2.37 5.96
N SER A 15 -10.81 -2.93 6.00
CA SER A 15 -12.04 -2.14 5.77
C SER A 15 -12.31 -1.13 6.88
N THR A 16 -11.93 -1.42 8.13
CA THR A 16 -12.00 -0.45 9.24
C THR A 16 -11.03 0.70 8.99
N LEU A 17 -9.80 0.40 8.60
CA LEU A 17 -8.80 1.37 8.22
C LEU A 17 -9.26 2.21 7.01
N PHE A 18 -9.79 1.55 5.98
CA PHE A 18 -10.34 2.23 4.80
C PHE A 18 -11.42 3.25 5.20
N ASN A 19 -12.41 2.82 5.97
CA ASN A 19 -13.49 3.70 6.41
C ASN A 19 -13.00 4.87 7.29
N ARG A 20 -11.91 4.67 8.03
CA ARG A 20 -11.31 5.72 8.86
C ARG A 20 -10.58 6.77 8.02
N LEU A 21 -9.87 6.36 6.99
CA LEU A 21 -9.09 7.24 6.12
C LEU A 21 -9.95 7.90 5.03
N VAL A 22 -11.01 7.23 4.59
CA VAL A 22 -12.00 7.77 3.64
C VAL A 22 -13.13 8.38 4.44
N ARG A 23 -13.11 9.71 4.61
CA ARG A 23 -14.20 10.42 5.30
C ARG A 23 -15.52 10.21 4.55
N SER A 24 -16.56 9.87 5.28
CA SER A 24 -17.89 9.49 4.79
C SER A 24 -18.60 10.52 3.89
N ASP A 25 -18.18 11.78 3.91
CA ASP A 25 -18.83 12.85 3.15
C ASP A 25 -18.42 12.93 1.68
N LYS A 26 -17.44 12.14 1.24
CA LYS A 26 -16.94 12.09 -0.15
C LYS A 26 -16.52 10.69 -0.59
N ALA A 27 -17.09 9.65 -0.03
CA ALA A 27 -16.92 8.30 -0.56
C ALA A 27 -17.65 8.22 -1.92
N ILE A 28 -17.01 8.72 -2.95
CA ILE A 28 -17.37 8.32 -4.30
C ILE A 28 -16.85 6.88 -4.43
N VAL A 29 -17.67 5.93 -4.01
CA VAL A 29 -17.48 4.54 -4.38
C VAL A 29 -17.78 4.48 -5.87
N ASN A 30 -16.82 4.84 -6.70
CA ASN A 30 -16.91 4.61 -8.12
C ASN A 30 -16.77 3.11 -8.35
N ASN A 31 -17.92 2.43 -8.38
CA ASN A 31 -18.04 1.18 -9.11
C ASN A 31 -17.91 1.54 -10.59
N GLN A 32 -16.70 1.63 -11.13
CA GLN A 32 -16.53 1.73 -12.57
C GLN A 32 -17.07 0.44 -13.20
N PRO A 33 -18.06 0.52 -14.10
CA PRO A 33 -18.55 -0.65 -14.81
C PRO A 33 -17.40 -1.23 -15.63
N GLY A 34 -17.03 -2.49 -15.37
CA GLY A 34 -15.96 -3.20 -16.09
C GLY A 34 -14.71 -3.47 -15.27
N VAL A 35 -14.55 -2.91 -14.08
CA VAL A 35 -13.50 -3.28 -13.12
C VAL A 35 -14.13 -4.18 -12.07
N THR A 36 -13.59 -5.35 -11.92
CA THR A 36 -14.07 -6.48 -11.10
C THR A 36 -14.65 -6.08 -9.74
N ARG A 37 -15.67 -6.80 -9.34
CA ARG A 37 -16.62 -6.61 -8.20
C ARG A 37 -15.98 -6.45 -6.81
N ASP A 38 -14.65 -6.55 -6.68
CA ASP A 38 -13.97 -6.81 -5.40
C ASP A 38 -13.02 -5.69 -4.93
N ARG A 39 -12.92 -4.57 -5.65
CA ARG A 39 -12.08 -3.43 -5.25
C ARG A 39 -12.93 -2.22 -4.88
N LYS A 40 -12.71 -1.67 -3.69
CA LYS A 40 -13.30 -0.40 -3.27
C LYS A 40 -12.29 0.72 -3.44
N TYR A 41 -12.70 1.78 -4.11
CA TYR A 41 -11.90 2.99 -4.26
C TYR A 41 -12.51 4.10 -3.42
N GLY A 42 -11.67 4.88 -2.73
CA GLY A 42 -12.11 6.01 -1.94
C GLY A 42 -11.12 7.16 -1.97
N GLN A 43 -11.61 8.39 -1.85
CA GLN A 43 -10.76 9.54 -1.65
C GLN A 43 -10.38 9.62 -0.18
N GLY A 44 -9.14 9.26 0.12
CA GLY A 44 -8.60 9.31 1.47
C GLY A 44 -7.99 10.67 1.78
N SER A 45 -8.06 11.04 3.05
CA SER A 45 -7.36 12.22 3.56
C SER A 45 -6.84 11.96 4.96
N LEU A 46 -5.60 12.39 5.20
CA LEU A 46 -4.99 12.36 6.52
C LEU A 46 -4.25 13.68 6.72
N VAL A 47 -4.76 14.53 7.62
CA VAL A 47 -4.32 15.92 7.82
C VAL A 47 -4.38 16.72 6.49
N ASP A 48 -3.24 17.06 5.90
CA ASP A 48 -3.08 17.76 4.62
C ASP A 48 -2.85 16.82 3.42
N LEU A 49 -2.56 15.55 3.68
CA LEU A 49 -2.35 14.56 2.62
C LEU A 49 -3.69 14.16 2.00
N LYS A 50 -3.72 14.13 0.66
CA LYS A 50 -4.85 13.63 -0.13
C LYS A 50 -4.36 12.55 -1.08
N PHE A 51 -5.06 11.43 -1.11
CA PHE A 51 -4.69 10.25 -1.89
C PHE A 51 -5.91 9.45 -2.31
N THR A 52 -5.76 8.60 -3.30
CA THR A 52 -6.75 7.57 -3.64
C THR A 52 -6.42 6.31 -2.87
N LEU A 53 -7.35 5.82 -2.07
CA LEU A 53 -7.21 4.58 -1.32
C LEU A 53 -7.93 3.45 -2.04
N VAL A 54 -7.28 2.31 -2.17
CA VAL A 54 -7.82 1.09 -2.78
C VAL A 54 -7.89 0.00 -1.71
N ASP A 55 -9.10 -0.41 -1.36
CA ASP A 55 -9.30 -1.56 -0.47
C ASP A 55 -9.46 -2.83 -1.31
N THR A 56 -8.60 -3.78 -1.06
CA THR A 56 -8.66 -5.11 -1.64
C THR A 56 -9.51 -6.07 -0.78
N ALA A 57 -10.56 -5.56 -0.12
CA ALA A 57 -11.44 -6.34 0.74
C ALA A 57 -12.05 -7.52 -0.03
N GLY A 58 -11.77 -8.72 0.42
CA GLY A 58 -12.21 -9.98 -0.22
C GLY A 58 -11.12 -10.70 -0.99
N ILE A 59 -10.00 -10.06 -1.27
CA ILE A 59 -8.90 -10.70 -1.94
C ILE A 59 -8.09 -11.45 -0.87
N ASP A 60 -8.35 -12.73 -0.79
CA ASP A 60 -7.56 -13.64 0.05
C ASP A 60 -6.12 -13.64 -0.44
N VAL A 61 -5.20 -13.18 0.42
CA VAL A 61 -3.76 -13.41 0.22
C VAL A 61 -3.47 -14.89 0.50
N SER A 62 -4.33 -15.77 -0.02
CA SER A 62 -4.09 -17.21 0.02
C SER A 62 -3.12 -17.54 -1.10
N PHE A 63 -1.82 -17.42 -0.81
CA PHE A 63 -0.74 -17.94 -1.64
C PHE A 63 -0.72 -19.48 -1.65
N LYS A 64 -1.85 -20.11 -1.87
CA LYS A 64 -1.87 -21.52 -2.24
C LYS A 64 -1.32 -21.62 -3.66
N ALA A 65 -0.18 -22.24 -3.80
CA ALA A 65 0.65 -22.26 -5.02
C ALA A 65 -0.07 -22.82 -6.27
N ASN A 66 -1.29 -23.33 -6.16
CA ASN A 66 -1.93 -24.14 -7.20
C ASN A 66 -3.35 -23.69 -7.62
N THR A 67 -3.82 -22.52 -7.23
CA THR A 67 -5.13 -22.03 -7.71
C THR A 67 -4.92 -20.87 -8.70
N LYS A 68 -5.52 -20.99 -9.89
CA LYS A 68 -5.74 -19.87 -10.82
C LYS A 68 -6.82 -18.96 -10.23
N ASP A 69 -6.54 -18.35 -9.07
CA ASP A 69 -7.49 -17.48 -8.40
C ASP A 69 -7.48 -16.10 -9.06
N GLU A 70 -8.59 -15.73 -9.65
CA GLU A 70 -8.84 -14.38 -10.18
C GLU A 70 -8.53 -13.32 -9.12
N SER A 71 -8.78 -13.62 -7.85
CA SER A 71 -8.52 -12.79 -6.69
C SER A 71 -7.02 -12.45 -6.51
N LYS A 72 -6.13 -13.41 -6.74
CA LYS A 72 -4.67 -13.19 -6.71
C LYS A 72 -4.23 -12.23 -7.82
N THR A 73 -4.74 -12.43 -9.02
CA THR A 73 -4.48 -11.55 -10.17
C THR A 73 -4.93 -10.12 -9.88
N GLN A 74 -6.08 -9.95 -9.24
CA GLN A 74 -6.62 -8.65 -8.88
C GLN A 74 -5.75 -7.93 -7.81
N THR A 75 -5.23 -8.66 -6.82
CA THR A 75 -4.30 -8.07 -5.84
C THR A 75 -3.02 -7.60 -6.51
N LEU A 76 -2.43 -8.43 -7.36
CA LEU A 76 -1.21 -8.07 -8.07
C LEU A 76 -1.40 -6.86 -8.99
N LEU A 77 -2.52 -6.79 -9.70
CA LEU A 77 -2.87 -5.62 -10.51
C LEU A 77 -3.06 -4.36 -9.65
N ALA A 78 -3.72 -4.47 -8.48
CA ALA A 78 -3.87 -3.33 -7.58
C ALA A 78 -2.54 -2.84 -7.03
N ILE A 79 -1.63 -3.76 -6.72
CA ILE A 79 -0.26 -3.45 -6.29
C ILE A 79 0.50 -2.77 -7.43
N ASP A 80 0.41 -3.28 -8.65
CA ASP A 80 1.10 -2.72 -9.80
C ASP A 80 0.64 -1.28 -10.12
N GLU A 81 -0.65 -1.02 -10.03
CA GLU A 81 -1.26 0.28 -10.24
C GLU A 81 -1.06 1.28 -9.09
N SER A 82 -0.57 0.86 -7.93
CA SER A 82 -0.39 1.70 -6.76
C SER A 82 1.00 2.34 -6.69
N ASP A 83 1.10 3.48 -6.03
CA ASP A 83 2.37 4.15 -5.73
C ASP A 83 2.92 3.68 -4.37
N ILE A 84 2.03 3.47 -3.39
CA ILE A 84 2.38 3.05 -2.03
C ILE A 84 1.52 1.86 -1.65
N ILE A 85 2.12 0.91 -0.95
CA ILE A 85 1.47 -0.30 -0.45
C ILE A 85 1.42 -0.23 1.07
N ILE A 86 0.23 -0.45 1.65
CA ILE A 86 0.06 -0.63 3.09
C ILE A 86 -0.28 -2.10 3.33
N LEU A 87 0.65 -2.86 3.92
CA LEU A 87 0.42 -4.22 4.37
C LEU A 87 -0.12 -4.19 5.81
N VAL A 88 -1.35 -4.65 5.98
CA VAL A 88 -2.01 -4.70 7.30
C VAL A 88 -1.89 -6.10 7.88
N ILE A 89 -1.30 -6.20 9.08
CA ILE A 89 -1.08 -7.43 9.84
C ILE A 89 -1.88 -7.35 11.14
N ASP A 90 -2.41 -8.48 11.61
CA ASP A 90 -3.10 -8.55 12.91
C ASP A 90 -2.07 -8.75 14.02
N GLY A 91 -1.87 -7.73 14.86
CA GLY A 91 -0.88 -7.74 15.95
C GLY A 91 -1.15 -8.80 17.01
N ARG A 92 -2.41 -9.19 17.20
CA ARG A 92 -2.79 -10.24 18.18
C ARG A 92 -2.41 -11.64 17.73
N VAL A 93 -2.34 -11.85 16.41
CA VAL A 93 -2.02 -13.14 15.79
C VAL A 93 -0.52 -13.24 15.47
N GLY A 94 0.12 -12.10 15.20
CA GLY A 94 1.48 -12.03 14.69
C GLY A 94 1.56 -12.36 13.19
N VAL A 95 2.79 -12.48 12.68
CA VAL A 95 3.07 -12.76 11.27
C VAL A 95 2.87 -14.25 10.98
N LEU A 96 2.01 -14.56 10.02
CA LEU A 96 1.84 -15.93 9.54
C LEU A 96 2.78 -16.22 8.36
N PRO A 97 3.13 -17.51 8.13
CA PRO A 97 4.02 -17.88 7.02
C PRO A 97 3.58 -17.37 5.64
N VAL A 98 2.26 -17.27 5.42
CA VAL A 98 1.70 -16.73 4.18
C VAL A 98 1.98 -15.23 4.03
N GLU A 99 1.95 -14.47 5.13
CA GLU A 99 2.27 -13.04 5.14
C GLU A 99 3.77 -12.80 4.95
N GLU A 100 4.61 -13.65 5.51
CA GLU A 100 6.05 -13.61 5.29
C GLU A 100 6.42 -13.83 3.81
N ILE A 101 5.82 -14.84 3.17
CA ILE A 101 6.01 -15.09 1.73
C ILE A 101 5.55 -13.90 0.91
N PHE A 102 4.41 -13.31 1.26
CA PHE A 102 3.87 -12.15 0.59
C PHE A 102 4.75 -10.91 0.78
N ALA A 103 5.20 -10.64 1.99
CA ALA A 103 6.14 -9.57 2.31
C ALA A 103 7.43 -9.68 1.49
N LYS A 104 8.02 -10.87 1.39
CA LYS A 104 9.18 -11.13 0.53
C LYS A 104 8.89 -10.85 -0.96
N SER A 105 7.66 -11.07 -1.42
CA SER A 105 7.28 -10.73 -2.79
C SER A 105 7.14 -9.22 -3.00
N LEU A 106 6.68 -8.48 -2.00
CA LEU A 106 6.57 -7.02 -2.04
C LEU A 106 7.94 -6.34 -2.12
N ILE A 107 8.94 -6.85 -1.42
CA ILE A 107 10.33 -6.32 -1.49
C ILE A 107 10.83 -6.31 -2.94
N LYS A 108 10.44 -7.31 -3.74
CA LYS A 108 10.87 -7.42 -5.14
C LYS A 108 10.18 -6.41 -6.08
N THR A 109 9.14 -5.74 -5.63
CA THR A 109 8.40 -4.78 -6.47
C THR A 109 9.06 -3.41 -6.57
N ASN A 110 10.08 -3.12 -5.74
CA ASN A 110 10.72 -1.80 -5.61
C ASN A 110 9.73 -0.65 -5.33
N LYS A 111 8.55 -0.98 -4.78
CA LYS A 111 7.53 0.01 -4.38
C LYS A 111 7.69 0.38 -2.91
N SER A 112 7.24 1.57 -2.56
CA SER A 112 7.18 2.01 -1.17
C SER A 112 6.15 1.18 -0.39
N VAL A 113 6.61 0.50 0.68
CA VAL A 113 5.79 -0.35 1.53
C VAL A 113 5.79 0.17 2.96
N ILE A 114 4.61 0.23 3.58
CA ILE A 114 4.39 0.51 5.01
C ILE A 114 3.70 -0.70 5.62
N ILE A 115 4.19 -1.19 6.74
CA ILE A 115 3.53 -2.25 7.51
C ILE A 115 2.74 -1.63 8.65
N LEU A 116 1.43 -1.88 8.68
CA LEU A 116 0.59 -1.53 9.81
C LEU A 116 0.25 -2.78 10.62
N VAL A 117 0.76 -2.84 11.83
CA VAL A 117 0.41 -3.88 12.79
C VAL A 117 -0.86 -3.43 13.52
N ASN A 118 -2.01 -3.84 12.98
CA ASN A 118 -3.32 -3.44 13.51
C ASN A 118 -3.70 -4.27 14.74
N LYS A 119 -4.60 -3.74 15.55
CA LYS A 119 -5.02 -4.34 16.83
C LYS A 119 -3.87 -4.43 17.84
N SER A 120 -2.99 -3.41 17.80
CA SER A 120 -1.81 -3.35 18.67
C SER A 120 -2.11 -2.87 20.08
N GLU A 121 -3.38 -2.60 20.40
CA GLU A 121 -3.79 -2.26 21.75
C GLU A 121 -3.55 -3.43 22.72
N GLY A 122 -2.87 -3.14 23.82
CA GLY A 122 -2.54 -4.11 24.87
C GLY A 122 -1.28 -4.95 24.59
N SER A 123 -0.96 -5.81 25.55
CA SER A 123 0.28 -6.61 25.53
C SER A 123 0.36 -7.63 24.39
N ALA A 124 -0.78 -8.13 23.92
CA ALA A 124 -0.83 -9.09 22.82
C ALA A 124 -0.35 -8.48 21.48
N GLY A 125 -0.57 -7.18 21.28
CA GLY A 125 -0.15 -6.48 20.05
C GLY A 125 1.37 -6.28 19.94
N LEU A 126 2.08 -6.26 21.08
CA LEU A 126 3.53 -6.08 21.10
C LEU A 126 4.28 -7.28 20.49
N ALA A 127 3.76 -8.51 20.67
CA ALA A 127 4.35 -9.70 20.06
C ALA A 127 4.31 -9.62 18.54
N GLY A 128 3.15 -9.26 17.97
CA GLY A 128 2.99 -9.11 16.52
C GLY A 128 3.84 -7.99 15.93
N LEU A 129 4.15 -6.94 16.72
CA LEU A 129 5.05 -5.86 16.30
C LEU A 129 6.49 -6.39 16.16
N SER A 130 6.97 -7.17 17.12
CA SER A 130 8.29 -7.80 17.06
C SER A 130 8.44 -8.74 15.87
N ASP A 131 7.42 -9.58 15.61
CA ASP A 131 7.40 -10.47 14.45
C ASP A 131 7.43 -9.70 13.15
N SER A 132 6.64 -8.61 13.06
CA SER A 132 6.54 -7.78 11.86
C SER A 132 7.84 -7.04 11.54
N ALA A 133 8.62 -6.66 12.56
CA ALA A 133 9.93 -6.04 12.38
C ALA A 133 10.94 -6.99 11.68
N SER A 134 10.76 -8.30 11.81
CA SER A 134 11.60 -9.30 11.14
C SER A 134 11.37 -9.44 9.63
N LEU A 135 10.30 -8.82 9.09
CA LEU A 135 9.95 -8.88 7.66
C LEU A 135 10.90 -8.09 6.75
N GLY A 136 11.79 -7.26 7.33
CA GLY A 136 12.81 -6.52 6.58
C GLY A 136 12.31 -5.22 5.94
N PHE A 137 11.30 -4.58 6.54
CA PHE A 137 10.82 -3.25 6.15
C PHE A 137 11.18 -2.22 7.22
N ASP A 138 11.57 -1.02 6.78
CA ASP A 138 11.97 0.06 7.68
C ASP A 138 10.78 0.68 8.44
N ASN A 139 9.59 0.66 7.83
CA ASN A 139 8.39 1.32 8.34
C ASN A 139 7.38 0.28 8.85
N VAL A 140 7.50 -0.07 10.13
CA VAL A 140 6.56 -0.93 10.85
C VAL A 140 5.90 -0.10 11.95
N ILE A 141 4.59 0.10 11.85
CA ILE A 141 3.82 1.03 12.68
C ILE A 141 2.79 0.25 13.51
N PRO A 142 2.83 0.35 14.85
CA PRO A 142 1.74 -0.14 15.69
C PRO A 142 0.49 0.72 15.45
N PHE A 143 -0.64 0.08 15.24
CA PHE A 143 -1.86 0.76 14.83
C PHE A 143 -3.10 0.17 15.48
N SER A 144 -4.11 1.00 15.68
CA SER A 144 -5.47 0.57 16.00
C SER A 144 -6.47 1.23 15.06
N ALA A 145 -6.96 0.47 14.08
CA ALA A 145 -7.96 0.97 13.14
C ALA A 145 -9.28 1.34 13.83
N GLU A 146 -9.59 0.70 14.96
CA GLU A 146 -10.79 0.96 15.74
C GLU A 146 -10.68 2.24 16.58
N HIS A 147 -9.54 2.45 17.24
CA HIS A 147 -9.34 3.59 18.15
C HIS A 147 -8.68 4.79 17.46
N GLY A 148 -7.90 4.55 16.41
CA GLY A 148 -7.15 5.58 15.70
C GLY A 148 -5.75 5.82 16.24
N ASP A 149 -5.27 4.93 17.11
CA ASP A 149 -3.90 4.99 17.59
C ASP A 149 -2.93 4.72 16.44
N GLY A 150 -1.80 5.44 16.41
CA GLY A 150 -0.79 5.33 15.34
C GLY A 150 -1.09 6.16 14.08
N LEU A 151 -2.17 6.98 14.06
CA LEU A 151 -2.47 7.86 12.92
C LEU A 151 -1.38 8.91 12.67
N SER A 152 -0.71 9.40 13.71
CA SER A 152 0.40 10.34 13.58
C SER A 152 1.59 9.70 12.88
N ASP A 153 1.97 8.49 13.32
CA ASP A 153 3.09 7.75 12.75
C ASP A 153 2.82 7.34 11.30
N LEU A 154 1.55 6.97 11.01
CA LEU A 154 1.11 6.72 9.65
C LEU A 154 1.19 7.98 8.77
N TYR A 155 0.81 9.15 9.30
CA TYR A 155 0.91 10.41 8.58
C TYR A 155 2.37 10.73 8.22
N ASP A 156 3.28 10.64 9.20
CA ASP A 156 4.70 10.94 8.99
C ASP A 156 5.33 9.99 7.97
N SER A 157 5.01 8.69 8.08
CA SER A 157 5.49 7.69 7.14
C SER A 157 4.93 7.89 5.73
N LEU A 158 3.63 8.20 5.59
CA LEU A 158 3.02 8.49 4.29
C LEU A 158 3.61 9.74 3.65
N LYS A 159 3.86 10.79 4.43
CA LYS A 159 4.46 12.02 3.95
C LYS A 159 5.86 11.77 3.39
N GLU A 160 6.70 11.05 4.13
CA GLU A 160 8.04 10.64 3.68
C GLU A 160 7.99 9.86 2.38
N LYS A 161 7.12 8.83 2.29
CA LYS A 161 7.02 8.00 1.08
C LYS A 161 6.47 8.76 -0.13
N ILE A 162 5.50 9.66 0.08
CA ILE A 162 4.97 10.51 -0.98
C ILE A 162 6.06 11.46 -1.51
N GLU A 163 6.86 12.06 -0.64
CA GLU A 163 7.98 12.91 -1.03
C GLU A 163 9.04 12.12 -1.80
N PHE A 164 9.37 10.92 -1.35
CA PHE A 164 10.29 10.02 -2.04
C PHE A 164 9.81 9.66 -3.45
N GLU A 165 8.54 9.26 -3.60
CA GLU A 165 7.98 8.92 -4.92
C GLU A 165 7.88 10.13 -5.85
N LYS A 166 7.65 11.34 -5.33
CA LYS A 166 7.72 12.58 -6.11
C LYS A 166 9.12 12.81 -6.68
N ASN A 167 10.15 12.70 -5.85
CA ASN A 167 11.54 12.92 -6.27
C ASN A 167 11.95 11.91 -7.35
N LYS A 168 11.55 10.65 -7.21
CA LYS A 168 11.77 9.61 -8.20
C LYS A 168 11.16 9.93 -9.58
N ILE A 169 9.98 10.56 -9.59
CA ILE A 169 9.32 11.01 -10.82
C ILE A 169 10.11 12.15 -11.46
N TYR A 170 10.59 13.13 -10.69
CA TYR A 170 11.37 14.26 -11.20
C TYR A 170 12.72 13.80 -11.80
N GLU A 171 13.45 12.91 -11.12
CA GLU A 171 14.71 12.35 -11.63
C GLU A 171 14.51 11.61 -12.97
N ASN A 172 13.44 10.84 -13.12
CA ASN A 172 13.15 10.13 -14.37
C ASN A 172 12.76 11.09 -15.51
N ILE A 173 12.12 12.22 -15.21
CA ILE A 173 11.78 13.24 -16.22
C ILE A 173 13.06 13.93 -16.72
N ASP A 174 13.97 14.30 -15.82
CA ASP A 174 15.22 14.96 -16.17
C ASP A 174 16.13 14.06 -17.03
N LEU A 175 16.22 12.77 -16.71
CA LEU A 175 16.97 11.79 -17.49
C LEU A 175 16.41 11.63 -18.91
N ASN A 176 15.08 11.56 -19.06
CA ASN A 176 14.45 11.44 -20.37
C ASN A 176 14.59 12.74 -21.20
N THR A 177 14.56 13.90 -20.56
CA THR A 177 14.77 15.18 -21.23
C THR A 177 16.21 15.32 -21.70
N CYS A 178 17.19 14.88 -20.90
CA CYS A 178 18.60 14.89 -21.27
C CYS A 178 18.90 13.96 -22.47
N LEU A 179 18.26 12.81 -22.54
CA LEU A 179 18.42 11.86 -23.66
C LEU A 179 17.84 12.39 -24.99
N LEU A 180 16.75 13.17 -24.94
CA LEU A 180 16.16 13.78 -26.15
C LEU A 180 17.06 14.86 -26.74
N TYR A 181 17.73 15.66 -25.90
CA TYR A 181 18.66 16.69 -26.38
C TYR A 181 19.97 16.14 -26.98
N THR A 182 20.37 14.91 -26.60
CA THR A 182 21.57 14.28 -27.18
C THR A 182 21.33 13.59 -28.51
N SER A 183 20.10 13.21 -28.85
CA SER A 183 19.75 12.59 -30.13
C SER A 183 19.63 13.62 -31.28
N ASP A 184 19.13 14.83 -30.99
CA ASP A 184 19.02 15.89 -32.03
C ASP A 184 20.34 16.55 -32.37
N ALA A 185 21.36 16.48 -31.47
CA ALA A 185 22.67 17.02 -31.75
C ALA A 185 23.57 16.15 -32.67
N ALA A 186 23.13 14.92 -32.96
CA ALA A 186 23.89 13.99 -33.81
C ALA A 186 23.51 14.06 -35.30
N ASP A 187 22.38 14.70 -35.66
CA ASP A 187 21.89 14.75 -37.06
C ASP A 187 22.26 16.03 -37.82
N GLU A 188 22.96 16.99 -37.22
CA GLU A 188 23.41 18.21 -37.92
C GLU A 188 24.87 18.19 -38.38
N ARG A 189 25.41 17.04 -38.82
CA ARG A 189 26.68 16.98 -39.54
C ARG A 189 26.61 16.01 -40.71
N LEU A 190 26.03 16.47 -41.80
CA LEU A 190 26.36 16.06 -43.19
C LEU A 190 26.24 17.25 -44.11
#